data_602665f85f2eb21d4865903a26808f65
#
_entry.id   602665f85f2eb21d4865903a26808f65
#
_cell.length_a   1.000
_cell.length_b   1.000
_cell.length_c   1.000
_cell.angle_alpha   90.00
_cell.angle_beta   90.00
_cell.angle_gamma   90.00
#
_symmetry.space_group_name_H-M   'P 1'
#
loop_
_entity.id
_entity.type
_entity.pdbx_description
1 polymer ?
#
loop_
_entity_poly.entity_id
_entity_poly.type
_entity_poly.pdbx_seq_one_letter_code
_entity_poly.pdbx_strand_id
1 'polypeptide(L)'
;MNATASEPALVRCPNCGKTNRVRPAATGVPHCGNCGATLPWLTESGEPDFPAVVEQSTLPVLVDFWAPWCGPCRMVSPIVEQIATDLPGRLKLVKVNSDDAPNLSQRFGIRGIPTLVLFDHGKETARVTGALPAPALRSWVDQHLPKATAKIERACLWEGSVRWMLQQHQGERRGQHEARQCHEP
;
A
#
# COMPACT_ATOMS: atom_id res chain seq x y z
N MET A 1 25.65 -10.15 -11.51
CA MET A 1 24.75 -9.35 -12.36
C MET A 1 23.90 -8.54 -11.42
N ASN A 2 24.19 -7.23 -11.30
CA ASN A 2 23.47 -6.37 -10.36
C ASN A 2 22.05 -6.15 -10.90
N ALA A 3 21.06 -6.72 -10.22
CA ALA A 3 19.68 -6.27 -10.38
C ALA A 3 19.66 -4.79 -10.00
N THR A 4 19.41 -3.93 -10.96
CA THR A 4 19.20 -2.50 -10.74
C THR A 4 17.91 -2.38 -9.91
N ALA A 5 18.10 -2.26 -8.60
CA ALA A 5 16.97 -1.98 -7.71
C ALA A 5 16.34 -0.66 -8.17
N SER A 6 15.03 -0.65 -8.37
CA SER A 6 14.30 0.58 -8.74
C SER A 6 14.64 1.70 -7.76
N GLU A 7 14.84 2.88 -8.29
CA GLU A 7 15.20 4.05 -7.48
C GLU A 7 14.10 4.38 -6.46
N PRO A 8 14.47 4.91 -5.27
CA PRO A 8 13.50 5.33 -4.29
C PRO A 8 12.57 6.42 -4.85
N ALA A 9 11.27 6.21 -4.74
CA ALA A 9 10.28 7.21 -5.10
C ALA A 9 10.33 8.40 -4.12
N LEU A 10 10.25 9.62 -4.65
CA LEU A 10 10.14 10.84 -3.85
C LEU A 10 8.66 11.14 -3.60
N VAL A 11 8.23 10.97 -2.37
CA VAL A 11 6.83 11.15 -1.97
C VAL A 11 6.70 12.37 -1.06
N ARG A 12 5.88 13.32 -1.47
CA ARG A 12 5.55 14.49 -0.63
C ARG A 12 4.48 14.09 0.39
N CYS A 13 4.75 14.34 1.66
CA CYS A 13 3.79 14.07 2.73
C CYS A 13 2.56 14.98 2.58
N PRO A 14 1.34 14.42 2.51
CA PRO A 14 0.13 15.23 2.38
C PRO A 14 -0.18 16.05 3.63
N ASN A 15 0.34 15.64 4.80
CA ASN A 15 0.08 16.32 6.06
C ASN A 15 1.03 17.49 6.33
N CYS A 16 2.35 17.32 6.11
CA CYS A 16 3.34 18.36 6.47
C CYS A 16 4.18 18.88 5.30
N GLY A 17 3.95 18.39 4.08
CA GLY A 17 4.65 18.82 2.88
C GLY A 17 6.11 18.33 2.74
N LYS A 18 6.66 17.62 3.75
CA LYS A 18 8.03 17.11 3.69
C LYS A 18 8.16 16.03 2.61
N THR A 19 9.21 16.13 1.79
CA THR A 19 9.55 15.07 0.83
C THR A 19 10.26 13.92 1.52
N ASN A 20 9.83 12.70 1.24
CA ASN A 20 10.35 11.45 1.79
C ASN A 20 10.84 10.55 0.65
N ARG A 21 11.82 9.72 0.92
CA ARG A 21 12.27 8.66 0.01
C ARG A 21 11.63 7.34 0.41
N VAL A 22 10.80 6.79 -0.46
CA VAL A 22 10.14 5.50 -0.23
C VAL A 22 10.76 4.47 -1.17
N ARG A 23 11.33 3.40 -0.60
CA ARG A 23 11.94 2.33 -1.40
C ARG A 23 10.86 1.45 -2.01
N PRO A 24 10.95 1.11 -3.32
CA PRO A 24 9.97 0.27 -3.99
C PRO A 24 9.73 -1.10 -3.32
N ALA A 25 10.79 -1.76 -2.92
CA ALA A 25 10.78 -3.09 -2.29
C ALA A 25 10.78 -3.04 -0.74
N ALA A 26 10.43 -1.90 -0.13
CA ALA A 26 10.31 -1.84 1.33
C ALA A 26 9.14 -2.72 1.82
N THR A 27 9.24 -3.20 3.06
CA THR A 27 8.16 -3.90 3.75
C THR A 27 7.41 -2.96 4.69
N GLY A 28 6.14 -3.27 4.94
CA GLY A 28 5.29 -2.47 5.84
C GLY A 28 4.71 -1.22 5.19
N VAL A 29 4.21 -0.32 6.02
CA VAL A 29 3.55 0.93 5.60
C VAL A 29 4.54 2.08 5.68
N PRO A 30 4.74 2.88 4.61
CA PRO A 30 5.65 4.01 4.65
C PRO A 30 5.08 5.15 5.51
N HIS A 31 5.91 5.70 6.38
CA HIS A 31 5.59 6.83 7.24
C HIS A 31 6.49 8.03 6.98
N CYS A 32 5.95 9.22 7.19
CA CYS A 32 6.71 10.46 7.07
C CYS A 32 7.72 10.60 8.21
N GLY A 33 9.00 10.74 7.87
CA GLY A 33 10.07 10.90 8.85
C GLY A 33 9.98 12.20 9.68
N ASN A 34 9.10 13.13 9.33
CA ASN A 34 8.93 14.39 10.05
C ASN A 34 7.70 14.40 10.97
N CYS A 35 6.55 13.88 10.52
CA CYS A 35 5.29 13.99 11.29
C CYS A 35 4.62 12.63 11.55
N GLY A 36 5.24 11.52 11.17
CA GLY A 36 4.69 10.18 11.38
C GLY A 36 3.47 9.79 10.54
N ALA A 37 2.90 10.73 9.76
CA ALA A 37 1.73 10.43 8.94
C ALA A 37 2.04 9.35 7.90
N THR A 38 1.09 8.47 7.63
CA THR A 38 1.18 7.46 6.57
C THR A 38 1.32 8.12 5.20
N LEU A 39 2.24 7.61 4.39
CA LEU A 39 2.51 8.12 3.06
C LEU A 39 1.80 7.30 1.98
N PRO A 40 1.32 7.93 0.89
CA PRO A 40 0.92 7.20 -0.29
C PRO A 40 2.13 6.47 -0.89
N TRP A 41 1.89 5.31 -1.48
CA TRP A 41 2.96 4.51 -2.06
C TRP A 41 2.74 4.33 -3.55
N LEU A 42 3.43 5.15 -4.33
CA LEU A 42 3.46 5.12 -5.78
C LEU A 42 4.90 4.83 -6.22
N THR A 43 5.10 3.85 -7.08
CA THR A 43 6.41 3.49 -7.59
C THR A 43 6.31 2.89 -8.98
N GLU A 44 7.43 2.76 -9.66
CA GLU A 44 7.58 2.02 -10.90
C GLU A 44 8.33 0.74 -10.64
N SER A 45 8.11 -0.26 -11.47
CA SER A 45 8.82 -1.54 -11.42
C SER A 45 8.97 -2.11 -12.82
N GLY A 46 10.07 -2.83 -13.03
CA GLY A 46 10.36 -3.58 -14.23
C GLY A 46 10.52 -5.07 -13.93
N GLU A 47 10.96 -5.84 -14.94
CA GLU A 47 11.15 -7.29 -14.80
C GLU A 47 12.10 -7.69 -13.66
N PRO A 48 13.25 -7.01 -13.44
CA PRO A 48 14.23 -7.46 -12.46
C PRO A 48 13.75 -7.38 -11.01
N ASP A 49 12.92 -6.40 -10.68
CA ASP A 49 12.52 -6.09 -9.30
C ASP A 49 11.05 -6.37 -9.01
N PHE A 50 10.27 -6.74 -10.02
CA PHE A 50 8.83 -7.05 -9.86
C PHE A 50 8.54 -8.06 -8.74
N PRO A 51 9.28 -9.17 -8.58
CA PRO A 51 9.05 -10.09 -7.48
C PRO A 51 9.18 -9.43 -6.11
N ALA A 52 10.21 -8.62 -5.91
CA ALA A 52 10.45 -7.93 -4.64
C ALA A 52 9.44 -6.79 -4.38
N VAL A 53 9.05 -6.08 -5.45
CA VAL A 53 8.18 -4.91 -5.35
C VAL A 53 6.71 -5.28 -5.25
N VAL A 54 6.28 -6.34 -5.94
CA VAL A 54 4.86 -6.74 -6.06
C VAL A 54 4.57 -8.03 -5.32
N GLU A 55 5.29 -9.12 -5.64
CA GLU A 55 4.93 -10.46 -5.15
C GLU A 55 5.22 -10.67 -3.67
N GLN A 56 6.29 -10.02 -3.16
CA GLN A 56 6.67 -10.06 -1.74
C GLN A 56 6.09 -8.90 -0.92
N SER A 57 5.23 -8.09 -1.52
CA SER A 57 4.59 -6.98 -0.82
C SER A 57 3.65 -7.48 0.27
N THR A 58 3.74 -6.86 1.45
CA THR A 58 2.82 -7.10 2.57
C THR A 58 1.53 -6.30 2.46
N LEU A 59 1.50 -5.29 1.59
CA LEU A 59 0.30 -4.52 1.26
C LEU A 59 -0.29 -5.02 -0.06
N PRO A 60 -1.60 -4.90 -0.25
CA PRO A 60 -2.22 -5.06 -1.56
C PRO A 60 -1.58 -4.12 -2.59
N VAL A 61 -1.30 -4.63 -3.77
CA VAL A 61 -0.63 -3.90 -4.86
C VAL A 61 -1.55 -3.79 -6.06
N LEU A 62 -1.81 -2.58 -6.50
CA LEU A 62 -2.42 -2.30 -7.79
C LEU A 62 -1.32 -2.10 -8.82
N VAL A 63 -1.24 -2.97 -9.80
CA VAL A 63 -0.29 -2.86 -10.91
C VAL A 63 -1.00 -2.23 -12.11
N ASP A 64 -0.47 -1.13 -12.62
CA ASP A 64 -0.90 -0.45 -13.84
C ASP A 64 0.05 -0.81 -14.99
N PHE A 65 -0.39 -1.69 -15.89
CA PHE A 65 0.32 -1.98 -17.14
C PHE A 65 -0.02 -0.93 -18.18
N TRP A 66 0.97 -0.14 -18.57
CA TRP A 66 0.81 1.03 -19.42
C TRP A 66 1.95 1.12 -20.47
N ALA A 67 1.85 2.08 -21.39
CA ALA A 67 2.95 2.46 -22.29
C ALA A 67 2.87 3.96 -22.64
N PRO A 68 4.00 4.61 -23.00
CA PRO A 68 4.04 6.05 -23.28
C PRO A 68 3.15 6.50 -24.43
N TRP A 69 3.00 5.67 -25.44
CA TRP A 69 2.16 5.93 -26.64
C TRP A 69 0.67 5.68 -26.41
N CYS A 70 0.29 5.05 -25.29
CA CYS A 70 -1.09 4.67 -25.01
C CYS A 70 -1.92 5.88 -24.57
N GLY A 71 -2.76 6.39 -25.46
CA GLY A 71 -3.67 7.52 -25.19
C GLY A 71 -4.63 7.25 -24.02
N PRO A 72 -5.36 6.12 -23.99
CA PRO A 72 -6.24 5.76 -22.87
C PRO A 72 -5.50 5.63 -21.53
N CYS A 73 -4.23 5.17 -21.51
CA CYS A 73 -3.44 5.07 -20.29
C CYS A 73 -3.22 6.44 -19.64
N ARG A 74 -3.02 7.50 -20.45
CA ARG A 74 -2.86 8.87 -19.95
C ARG A 74 -4.08 9.40 -19.22
N MET A 75 -5.27 8.85 -19.51
CA MET A 75 -6.49 9.20 -18.78
C MET A 75 -6.65 8.39 -17.48
N VAL A 76 -6.22 7.13 -17.50
CA VAL A 76 -6.36 6.21 -16.35
C VAL A 76 -5.29 6.44 -15.29
N SER A 77 -4.03 6.65 -15.69
CA SER A 77 -2.91 6.79 -14.75
C SER A 77 -3.14 7.84 -13.66
N PRO A 78 -3.57 9.09 -13.95
CA PRO A 78 -3.83 10.07 -12.88
C PRO A 78 -4.96 9.65 -11.95
N ILE A 79 -5.95 8.90 -12.43
CA ILE A 79 -7.06 8.41 -11.61
C ILE A 79 -6.56 7.36 -10.60
N VAL A 80 -5.77 6.38 -11.05
CA VAL A 80 -5.24 5.34 -10.14
C VAL A 80 -4.19 5.90 -9.17
N GLU A 81 -3.42 6.91 -9.59
CA GLU A 81 -2.50 7.63 -8.71
C GLU A 81 -3.27 8.38 -7.61
N GLN A 82 -4.39 9.02 -7.94
CA GLN A 82 -5.25 9.65 -6.95
C GLN A 82 -5.86 8.62 -5.98
N ILE A 83 -6.37 7.49 -6.51
CA ILE A 83 -6.92 6.41 -5.68
C ILE A 83 -5.86 5.89 -4.68
N ALA A 84 -4.62 5.68 -5.12
CA ALA A 84 -3.53 5.24 -4.24
C ALA A 84 -3.16 6.31 -3.21
N THR A 85 -3.24 7.59 -3.60
CA THR A 85 -3.00 8.71 -2.70
C THR A 85 -4.07 8.83 -1.61
N ASP A 86 -5.33 8.49 -1.93
CA ASP A 86 -6.45 8.48 -0.99
C ASP A 86 -6.45 7.25 -0.07
N LEU A 87 -5.65 6.23 -0.37
CA LEU A 87 -5.58 4.97 0.36
C LEU A 87 -4.17 4.71 0.96
N PRO A 88 -3.59 5.69 1.68
CA PRO A 88 -2.25 5.54 2.24
C PRO A 88 -2.22 4.39 3.24
N GLY A 89 -1.20 3.51 3.12
CA GLY A 89 -1.06 2.34 3.98
C GLY A 89 -2.04 1.19 3.73
N ARG A 90 -2.95 1.34 2.77
CA ARG A 90 -3.92 0.30 2.38
C ARG A 90 -3.69 -0.24 0.98
N LEU A 91 -3.08 0.54 0.11
CA LEU A 91 -2.82 0.21 -1.28
C LEU A 91 -1.45 0.74 -1.69
N LYS A 92 -0.70 -0.07 -2.41
CA LYS A 92 0.52 0.31 -3.12
C LYS A 92 0.22 0.33 -4.62
N LEU A 93 0.56 1.41 -5.30
CA LEU A 93 0.47 1.50 -6.75
C LEU A 93 1.84 1.25 -7.37
N VAL A 94 1.89 0.32 -8.31
CA VAL A 94 3.08 0.01 -9.10
C VAL A 94 2.77 0.18 -10.57
N LYS A 95 3.52 1.04 -11.25
CA LYS A 95 3.40 1.23 -12.70
C LYS A 95 4.43 0.38 -13.42
N VAL A 96 4.00 -0.38 -14.42
CA VAL A 96 4.84 -1.24 -15.25
C VAL A 96 4.71 -0.81 -16.71
N ASN A 97 5.80 -0.34 -17.28
CA ASN A 97 5.84 -0.08 -18.72
C ASN A 97 5.90 -1.41 -19.48
N SER A 98 4.85 -1.71 -20.24
CA SER A 98 4.73 -2.97 -20.98
C SER A 98 5.76 -3.11 -22.10
N ASP A 99 6.28 -2.00 -22.63
CA ASP A 99 7.31 -2.02 -23.66
C ASP A 99 8.68 -2.45 -23.06
N ASP A 100 8.94 -2.04 -21.82
CA ASP A 100 10.20 -2.34 -21.10
C ASP A 100 10.13 -3.69 -20.35
N ALA A 101 8.91 -4.23 -20.18
CA ALA A 101 8.67 -5.47 -19.43
C ALA A 101 7.80 -6.48 -20.23
N PRO A 102 8.27 -6.92 -21.42
CA PRO A 102 7.51 -7.84 -22.27
C PRO A 102 7.30 -9.22 -21.63
N ASN A 103 8.26 -9.72 -20.85
CA ASN A 103 8.13 -11.01 -20.17
C ASN A 103 7.07 -10.97 -19.06
N LEU A 104 6.95 -9.85 -18.34
CA LEU A 104 5.85 -9.66 -17.39
C LEU A 104 4.50 -9.59 -18.11
N SER A 105 4.43 -8.84 -19.20
CA SER A 105 3.22 -8.75 -20.02
C SER A 105 2.77 -10.12 -20.55
N GLN A 106 3.71 -10.96 -20.99
CA GLN A 106 3.45 -12.33 -21.40
C GLN A 106 3.03 -13.21 -20.24
N ARG A 107 3.77 -13.17 -19.12
CA ARG A 107 3.51 -13.97 -17.91
C ARG A 107 2.13 -13.75 -17.35
N PHE A 108 1.68 -12.48 -17.30
CA PHE A 108 0.36 -12.11 -16.82
C PHE A 108 -0.71 -12.06 -17.92
N GLY A 109 -0.37 -12.43 -19.15
CA GLY A 109 -1.31 -12.48 -20.26
C GLY A 109 -1.93 -11.13 -20.60
N ILE A 110 -1.13 -10.06 -20.51
CA ILE A 110 -1.58 -8.70 -20.85
C ILE A 110 -1.74 -8.58 -22.37
N ARG A 111 -2.98 -8.52 -22.84
CA ARG A 111 -3.32 -8.46 -24.28
C ARG A 111 -3.68 -7.06 -24.74
N GLY A 112 -3.80 -6.12 -23.83
CA GLY A 112 -4.15 -4.73 -24.12
C GLY A 112 -3.86 -3.84 -22.93
N ILE A 113 -3.66 -2.55 -23.18
CA ILE A 113 -3.37 -1.54 -22.16
C ILE A 113 -4.34 -0.37 -22.28
N PRO A 114 -4.70 0.30 -21.17
CA PRO A 114 -4.29 -0.02 -19.81
C PRO A 114 -4.90 -1.34 -19.31
N THR A 115 -4.14 -2.09 -18.51
CA THR A 115 -4.66 -3.21 -17.72
C THR A 115 -4.23 -3.03 -16.27
N LEU A 116 -5.22 -2.99 -15.39
CA LEU A 116 -5.01 -2.91 -13.95
C LEU A 116 -5.17 -4.29 -13.35
N VAL A 117 -4.19 -4.71 -12.56
CA VAL A 117 -4.19 -6.01 -11.87
C VAL A 117 -3.98 -5.76 -10.39
N LEU A 118 -4.90 -6.27 -9.56
CA LEU A 118 -4.78 -6.20 -8.11
C LEU A 118 -4.15 -7.49 -7.59
N PHE A 119 -3.08 -7.34 -6.83
CA PHE A 119 -2.38 -8.41 -6.13
C PHE A 119 -2.61 -8.29 -4.63
N ASP A 120 -2.81 -9.42 -3.98
CA ASP A 120 -2.79 -9.54 -2.53
C ASP A 120 -1.88 -10.69 -2.13
N HIS A 121 -0.87 -10.41 -1.30
CA HIS A 121 0.17 -11.39 -0.92
C HIS A 121 0.76 -12.15 -2.13
N GLY A 122 1.09 -11.41 -3.20
CA GLY A 122 1.71 -11.95 -4.41
C GLY A 122 0.78 -12.72 -5.33
N LYS A 123 -0.51 -12.81 -5.03
CA LYS A 123 -1.52 -13.48 -5.86
C LYS A 123 -2.42 -12.46 -6.54
N GLU A 124 -2.67 -12.66 -7.82
CA GLU A 124 -3.68 -11.88 -8.54
C GLU A 124 -5.07 -12.18 -7.97
N THR A 125 -5.79 -11.15 -7.54
CA THR A 125 -7.14 -11.26 -6.98
C THR A 125 -8.20 -10.67 -7.88
N ALA A 126 -7.86 -9.67 -8.66
CA ALA A 126 -8.78 -9.03 -9.61
C ALA A 126 -8.03 -8.38 -10.76
N ARG A 127 -8.73 -8.22 -11.88
CA ARG A 127 -8.21 -7.60 -13.09
C ARG A 127 -9.28 -6.79 -13.81
N VAL A 128 -8.88 -5.67 -14.40
CA VAL A 128 -9.71 -4.91 -15.35
C VAL A 128 -8.85 -4.40 -16.48
N THR A 129 -9.36 -4.51 -17.72
CA THR A 129 -8.68 -4.06 -18.93
C THR A 129 -9.50 -2.96 -19.60
N GLY A 130 -8.81 -1.94 -20.08
CA GLY A 130 -9.39 -0.77 -20.73
C GLY A 130 -9.58 0.42 -19.78
N ALA A 131 -9.90 1.57 -20.38
CA ALA A 131 -10.09 2.81 -19.66
C ALA A 131 -11.51 2.88 -19.07
N LEU A 132 -11.61 2.80 -17.74
CA LEU A 132 -12.85 3.04 -17.02
C LEU A 132 -12.89 4.48 -16.48
N PRO A 133 -14.08 5.07 -16.33
CA PRO A 133 -14.26 6.34 -15.65
C PRO A 133 -13.84 6.29 -14.19
N ALA A 134 -13.40 7.43 -13.63
CA ALA A 134 -12.91 7.51 -12.25
C ALA A 134 -13.84 6.90 -11.18
N PRO A 135 -15.17 7.12 -11.18
CA PRO A 135 -16.07 6.49 -10.22
C PRO A 135 -16.11 4.97 -10.32
N ALA A 136 -16.05 4.43 -11.56
CA ALA A 136 -16.06 2.99 -11.78
C ALA A 136 -14.76 2.34 -11.33
N LEU A 137 -13.60 2.96 -11.61
CA LEU A 137 -12.30 2.50 -11.12
C LEU A 137 -12.23 2.52 -9.59
N ARG A 138 -12.71 3.60 -8.97
CA ARG A 138 -12.75 3.69 -7.50
C ARG A 138 -13.61 2.59 -6.90
N SER A 139 -14.83 2.40 -7.41
CA SER A 139 -15.71 1.33 -6.95
C SER A 139 -15.10 -0.06 -7.15
N TRP A 140 -14.43 -0.28 -8.28
CA TRP A 140 -13.76 -1.54 -8.57
C TRP A 140 -12.63 -1.82 -7.57
N VAL A 141 -11.77 -0.83 -7.27
CA VAL A 141 -10.72 -0.96 -6.27
C VAL A 141 -11.32 -1.24 -4.90
N ASP A 142 -12.33 -0.47 -4.45
CA ASP A 142 -12.95 -0.61 -3.14
C ASP A 142 -13.64 -1.99 -2.96
N GLN A 143 -14.16 -2.59 -4.03
CA GLN A 143 -14.79 -3.91 -4.02
C GLN A 143 -13.79 -5.06 -3.89
N HIS A 144 -12.60 -4.92 -4.50
CA HIS A 144 -11.61 -6.00 -4.56
C HIS A 144 -10.46 -5.81 -3.57
N LEU A 145 -10.29 -4.60 -3.03
CA LEU A 145 -9.29 -4.36 -2.00
C LEU A 145 -9.66 -5.14 -0.73
N PRO A 146 -8.75 -5.95 -0.17
CA PRO A 146 -9.00 -6.65 1.08
C PRO A 146 -9.49 -5.68 2.15
N LYS A 147 -10.58 -6.03 2.81
CA LYS A 147 -11.07 -5.24 3.95
C LYS A 147 -9.97 -5.27 5.00
N ALA A 148 -9.59 -4.10 5.52
CA ALA A 148 -8.65 -4.03 6.63
C ALA A 148 -9.14 -4.99 7.72
N THR A 149 -8.43 -6.09 7.92
CA THR A 149 -8.76 -7.00 9.02
C THR A 149 -8.53 -6.24 10.31
N ALA A 150 -9.59 -6.01 11.06
CA ALA A 150 -9.59 -5.37 12.37
C ALA A 150 -8.86 -6.23 13.42
N LYS A 151 -7.60 -6.62 13.12
CA LYS A 151 -6.80 -7.47 14.00
C LYS A 151 -5.94 -6.68 14.98
N ILE A 152 -5.91 -5.35 14.82
CA ILE A 152 -5.09 -4.47 15.68
C ILE A 152 -5.90 -3.88 16.83
N GLU A 153 -7.23 -3.72 16.70
CA GLU A 153 -8.05 -3.15 17.79
C GLU A 153 -8.40 -4.15 18.91
N ARG A 154 -8.32 -5.47 18.67
CA ARG A 154 -8.66 -6.47 19.71
C ARG A 154 -7.53 -6.77 20.69
N ALA A 155 -6.29 -6.44 20.37
CA ALA A 155 -5.17 -6.69 21.30
C ALA A 155 -5.15 -5.69 22.47
N CYS A 156 -5.57 -4.43 22.25
CA CYS A 156 -5.61 -3.44 23.31
C CYS A 156 -6.86 -3.53 24.21
N LEU A 157 -7.96 -4.12 23.71
CA LEU A 157 -9.20 -4.26 24.51
C LEU A 157 -9.19 -5.46 25.46
N TRP A 158 -8.36 -6.49 25.18
CA TRP A 158 -8.29 -7.67 26.03
C TRP A 158 -7.49 -7.45 27.32
N GLU A 159 -6.40 -6.72 27.25
CA GLU A 159 -5.57 -6.47 28.45
C GLU A 159 -6.18 -5.46 29.44
N GLY A 160 -7.01 -4.53 28.97
CA GLY A 160 -7.72 -3.58 29.82
C GLY A 160 -8.82 -4.22 30.69
N SER A 161 -9.53 -5.22 30.15
CA SER A 161 -10.68 -5.83 30.83
C SER A 161 -10.29 -6.83 31.93
N VAL A 162 -9.18 -7.52 31.76
CA VAL A 162 -8.72 -8.50 32.79
C VAL A 162 -8.07 -7.78 33.98
N ARG A 163 -7.43 -6.63 33.73
CA ARG A 163 -6.80 -5.83 34.80
C ARG A 163 -7.82 -5.13 35.69
N TRP A 164 -8.98 -4.79 35.14
CA TRP A 164 -10.06 -4.14 35.89
C TRP A 164 -10.79 -5.10 36.81
N MET A 165 -10.98 -6.38 36.43
CA MET A 165 -11.65 -7.39 37.27
C MET A 165 -10.78 -7.89 38.44
N LEU A 166 -9.45 -7.82 38.36
CA LEU A 166 -8.58 -8.25 39.44
C LEU A 166 -8.34 -7.16 40.50
N GLN A 167 -8.70 -5.91 40.24
CA GLN A 167 -8.50 -4.79 41.16
C GLN A 167 -9.66 -4.56 42.14
N GLN A 168 -10.79 -5.23 41.96
CA GLN A 168 -11.95 -5.10 42.88
C GLN A 168 -11.89 -5.98 44.13
N HIS A 169 -10.87 -6.83 44.27
CA HIS A 169 -10.75 -7.73 45.46
C HIS A 169 -9.59 -7.43 46.40
N GLN A 170 -8.88 -6.33 46.25
CA GLN A 170 -7.91 -5.92 47.27
C GLN A 170 -8.10 -4.43 47.55
N GLY A 171 -8.81 -4.19 48.63
CA GLY A 171 -9.03 -2.87 49.18
C GLY A 171 -7.76 -2.16 49.58
N GLU A 172 -7.85 -0.85 49.45
CA GLU A 172 -7.12 0.17 50.22
C GLU A 172 -5.62 0.02 50.46
N ARG A 173 -4.81 0.73 49.68
CA ARG A 173 -3.77 1.68 50.16
C ARG A 173 -2.88 2.19 49.04
N ARG A 174 -2.82 3.55 48.95
CA ARG A 174 -1.78 4.41 48.37
C ARG A 174 -1.56 4.31 46.87
N GLY A 175 -1.88 5.30 46.06
CA GLY A 175 -1.25 6.61 46.02
C GLY A 175 -0.22 6.69 44.91
N GLN A 176 -0.56 7.43 43.83
CA GLN A 176 0.36 8.17 42.94
C GLN A 176 1.49 7.42 42.20
N HIS A 177 1.60 7.79 40.97
CA HIS A 177 2.62 7.48 39.94
C HIS A 177 2.33 6.21 39.10
N GLU A 178 2.02 6.35 37.85
CA GLU A 178 2.81 6.59 36.66
C GLU A 178 1.98 6.37 35.43
N ALA A 179 1.57 7.45 34.83
CA ALA A 179 1.22 7.47 33.43
C ALA A 179 2.53 7.65 32.66
N ARG A 180 3.11 6.60 32.13
CA ARG A 180 4.09 6.66 31.04
C ARG A 180 4.29 5.28 30.41
N GLN A 181 4.33 5.31 29.09
CA GLN A 181 4.95 4.33 28.19
C GLN A 181 4.03 3.26 27.60
N CYS A 182 3.30 3.69 26.54
CA CYS A 182 3.19 2.88 25.34
C CYS A 182 4.05 3.57 24.27
N HIS A 183 5.35 3.31 24.29
CA HIS A 183 6.26 3.57 23.20
C HIS A 183 7.18 2.37 23.06
N GLU A 184 7.23 1.91 21.79
CA GLU A 184 8.25 1.08 21.12
C GLU A 184 8.07 -0.44 21.11
N PRO A 185 8.64 -1.04 20.05
CA PRO A 185 9.11 -0.43 18.78
C PRO A 185 8.27 -0.80 17.56
#